data_8f8cab9892b0be3b8c95bd25bca372b1
#
_entry.id   8f8cab9892b0be3b8c95bd25bca372b1
#
_cell.length_a   1.000
_cell.length_b   1.000
_cell.length_c   1.000
_cell.angle_alpha   90.00
_cell.angle_beta   90.00
_cell.angle_gamma   90.00
#
_symmetry.space_group_name_H-M   'P 1'
#
loop_
_entity.id
_entity.type
_entity.pdbx_description
1 polymer ?
#
loop_
_entity_poly.entity_id
_entity_poly.type
_entity_poly.pdbx_seq_one_letter_code
_entity_poly.pdbx_strand_id
1 'polypeptide(L)'
;ASIELCKSREAGKIIVAGIGPGSKEDITPAVLDAIRISDVIVGYKYYFQFIEDIIKPESLCIDTGMKKEKERAKEAFRYAEQGKTVCVISSGDAGIYGMAPLIYEMKKEKQSSIEIEVLPGISAFQKAAALLGAPIGHDFCIISLSDLMTPWDRIEKRIIAAASADFVTAIYNPKSNGRYWQI
;
A
#
# COMPACT_ATOMS: atom_id res chain seq x y z
N ALA A 1 40.96 -29.36 8.34
CA ALA A 1 39.64 -29.23 7.67
C ALA A 1 38.90 -28.10 8.37
N SER A 2 38.87 -26.92 7.74
CA SER A 2 38.09 -25.75 8.26
C SER A 2 36.64 -25.98 7.90
N ILE A 3 35.80 -26.20 8.93
CA ILE A 3 34.36 -26.18 8.76
C ILE A 3 33.97 -24.69 8.67
N GLU A 4 33.77 -24.18 7.48
CA GLU A 4 33.04 -22.93 7.27
C GLU A 4 31.62 -23.13 7.78
N LEU A 5 31.35 -22.59 8.97
CA LEU A 5 29.99 -22.41 9.44
C LEU A 5 29.29 -21.50 8.44
N CYS A 6 28.46 -22.11 7.58
CA CYS A 6 27.51 -21.40 6.75
C CYS A 6 26.58 -20.63 7.70
N LYS A 7 26.89 -19.36 7.99
CA LYS A 7 25.96 -18.46 8.69
C LYS A 7 24.71 -18.43 7.85
N SER A 8 23.64 -19.04 8.33
CA SER A 8 22.31 -18.84 7.78
C SER A 8 22.08 -17.33 7.74
N ARG A 9 22.04 -16.75 6.54
CA ARG A 9 21.64 -15.35 6.39
C ARG A 9 20.27 -15.24 7.05
N GLU A 10 20.16 -14.40 8.07
CA GLU A 10 18.86 -14.05 8.61
C GLU A 10 18.00 -13.58 7.43
N ALA A 11 16.82 -14.16 7.30
CA ALA A 11 15.88 -13.76 6.28
C ALA A 11 15.51 -12.28 6.54
N GLY A 12 15.50 -11.47 5.50
CA GLY A 12 15.03 -10.10 5.60
C GLY A 12 13.52 -10.04 5.85
N LYS A 13 12.98 -8.85 5.97
CA LYS A 13 11.55 -8.62 6.14
C LYS A 13 11.01 -7.61 5.16
N ILE A 14 9.71 -7.67 4.90
CA ILE A 14 8.98 -6.68 4.11
C ILE A 14 8.02 -5.94 5.04
N ILE A 15 8.14 -4.61 5.07
CA ILE A 15 7.21 -3.72 5.77
C ILE A 15 6.38 -3.03 4.70
N VAL A 16 5.06 -3.21 4.72
CA VAL A 16 4.16 -2.51 3.80
C VAL A 16 3.54 -1.34 4.55
N ALA A 17 3.94 -0.13 4.19
CA ALA A 17 3.66 1.07 4.96
C ALA A 17 2.71 2.03 4.23
N GLY A 18 1.63 2.43 4.90
CA GLY A 18 0.72 3.46 4.44
C GLY A 18 1.25 4.85 4.81
N ILE A 19 1.66 5.65 3.82
CA ILE A 19 2.26 6.97 4.06
C ILE A 19 1.24 8.11 4.18
N GLY A 20 -0.03 7.79 4.35
CA GLY A 20 -1.08 8.80 4.49
C GLY A 20 -1.50 9.44 3.15
N PRO A 21 -2.43 10.42 3.21
CA PRO A 21 -3.10 10.98 2.04
C PRO A 21 -2.33 12.14 1.36
N GLY A 22 -1.07 12.37 1.71
CA GLY A 22 -0.21 13.32 1.00
C GLY A 22 0.38 14.46 1.83
N SER A 23 0.20 14.46 3.16
CA SER A 23 0.92 15.40 4.04
C SER A 23 1.78 14.65 5.04
N LYS A 24 2.92 15.24 5.44
CA LYS A 24 3.86 14.62 6.39
C LYS A 24 3.26 14.43 7.77
N GLU A 25 2.40 15.34 8.19
CA GLU A 25 1.71 15.31 9.47
C GLU A 25 0.75 14.13 9.58
N ASP A 26 0.32 13.57 8.46
CA ASP A 26 -0.56 12.41 8.39
C ASP A 26 0.21 11.08 8.33
N ILE A 27 1.55 11.10 8.34
CA ILE A 27 2.37 9.89 8.42
C ILE A 27 2.50 9.47 9.88
N THR A 28 2.15 8.22 10.17
CA THR A 28 2.24 7.72 11.55
C THR A 28 3.70 7.55 12.01
N PRO A 29 4.00 7.71 13.31
CA PRO A 29 5.36 7.50 13.84
C PRO A 29 5.95 6.13 13.48
N ALA A 30 5.13 5.08 13.52
CA ALA A 30 5.58 3.73 13.14
C ALA A 30 6.03 3.64 11.69
N VAL A 31 5.35 4.34 10.77
CA VAL A 31 5.72 4.40 9.35
C VAL A 31 7.00 5.23 9.16
N LEU A 32 7.15 6.34 9.89
CA LEU A 32 8.38 7.14 9.87
C LEU A 32 9.60 6.28 10.29
N ASP A 33 9.45 5.53 11.38
CA ASP A 33 10.52 4.67 11.87
C ASP A 33 10.81 3.52 10.89
N ALA A 34 9.79 2.91 10.31
CA ALA A 34 9.96 1.86 9.30
C ALA A 34 10.76 2.36 8.07
N ILE A 35 10.47 3.57 7.58
CA ILE A 35 11.22 4.17 6.47
C ILE A 35 12.69 4.38 6.87
N ARG A 36 12.93 4.94 8.06
CA ARG A 36 14.28 5.21 8.56
C ARG A 36 15.16 3.97 8.74
N ILE A 37 14.59 2.85 9.16
CA ILE A 37 15.37 1.63 9.41
C ILE A 37 15.57 0.79 8.15
N SER A 38 14.82 1.05 7.07
CA SER A 38 14.83 0.20 5.88
C SER A 38 16.10 0.38 5.04
N ASP A 39 16.63 -0.75 4.55
CA ASP A 39 17.75 -0.79 3.60
C ASP A 39 17.28 -0.45 2.18
N VAL A 40 16.04 -0.82 1.88
CA VAL A 40 15.45 -0.63 0.55
C VAL A 40 14.04 -0.08 0.69
N ILE A 41 13.72 0.93 -0.10
CA ILE A 41 12.39 1.51 -0.17
C ILE A 41 11.87 1.33 -1.59
N VAL A 42 10.72 0.68 -1.72
CA VAL A 42 10.08 0.38 -3.00
C VAL A 42 8.75 1.10 -3.08
N GLY A 43 8.51 1.83 -4.16
CA GLY A 43 7.28 2.61 -4.27
C GLY A 43 6.96 3.09 -5.68
N TYR A 44 5.80 3.73 -5.81
CA TYR A 44 5.47 4.50 -6.99
C TYR A 44 6.25 5.83 -6.96
N LYS A 45 6.82 6.21 -8.09
CA LYS A 45 7.73 7.36 -8.23
C LYS A 45 7.23 8.63 -7.49
N TYR A 46 5.96 8.97 -7.65
CA TYR A 46 5.40 10.18 -7.03
C TYR A 46 5.29 10.13 -5.50
N TYR A 47 5.34 8.95 -4.88
CA TYR A 47 5.23 8.86 -3.41
C TYR A 47 6.52 9.25 -2.71
N PHE A 48 7.67 9.13 -3.38
CA PHE A 48 8.97 9.48 -2.80
C PHE A 48 9.07 10.96 -2.41
N GLN A 49 8.41 11.87 -3.14
CA GLN A 49 8.39 13.31 -2.81
C GLN A 49 7.82 13.62 -1.41
N PHE A 50 6.99 12.72 -0.85
CA PHE A 50 6.39 12.91 0.48
C PHE A 50 7.29 12.43 1.62
N ILE A 51 8.35 11.69 1.31
CA ILE A 51 9.21 11.03 2.30
C ILE A 51 10.71 11.26 2.06
N GLU A 52 11.10 12.04 1.07
CA GLU A 52 12.51 12.20 0.66
C GLU A 52 13.43 12.66 1.79
N ASP A 53 12.95 13.51 2.68
CA ASP A 53 13.68 14.01 3.84
C ASP A 53 13.72 13.02 5.04
N ILE A 54 12.99 11.91 4.95
CA ILE A 54 12.93 10.87 5.98
C ILE A 54 13.85 9.71 5.62
N ILE A 55 14.09 9.51 4.34
CA ILE A 55 14.92 8.42 3.81
C ILE A 55 16.38 8.64 4.21
N LYS A 56 17.01 7.63 4.79
CA LYS A 56 18.43 7.70 5.09
C LYS A 56 19.27 7.65 3.78
N PRO A 57 20.40 8.36 3.71
CA PRO A 57 21.19 8.48 2.47
C PRO A 57 21.65 7.15 1.86
N GLU A 58 21.88 6.15 2.70
CA GLU A 58 22.34 4.82 2.29
C GLU A 58 21.22 3.87 1.85
N SER A 59 19.96 4.24 2.00
CA SER A 59 18.83 3.42 1.55
C SER A 59 18.73 3.41 0.03
N LEU A 60 18.56 2.21 -0.52
CA LEU A 60 18.27 2.05 -1.94
C LEU A 60 16.81 2.36 -2.23
N CYS A 61 16.54 3.36 -3.07
CA CYS A 61 15.20 3.70 -3.52
C CYS A 61 14.92 3.06 -4.87
N ILE A 62 13.83 2.28 -4.95
CA ILE A 62 13.37 1.65 -6.18
C ILE A 62 12.03 2.26 -6.56
N ASP A 63 12.08 3.17 -7.50
CA ASP A 63 10.88 3.75 -8.07
C ASP A 63 10.37 2.90 -9.25
N THR A 64 9.07 2.75 -9.34
CA THR A 64 8.43 2.08 -10.46
C THR A 64 7.31 2.96 -11.00
N GLY A 65 7.06 2.82 -12.31
CA GLY A 65 5.97 3.56 -12.96
C GLY A 65 4.58 3.13 -12.50
N MET A 66 3.58 3.82 -13.02
CA MET A 66 2.16 3.47 -12.83
C MET A 66 1.85 2.10 -13.44
N LYS A 67 0.91 1.35 -12.84
CA LYS A 67 0.50 0.00 -13.25
C LYS A 67 1.61 -1.07 -13.16
N LYS A 68 2.60 -0.86 -12.30
CA LYS A 68 3.72 -1.77 -12.07
C LYS A 68 3.73 -2.37 -10.65
N GLU A 69 2.53 -2.57 -10.09
CA GLU A 69 2.36 -3.09 -8.73
C GLU A 69 3.02 -4.45 -8.54
N LYS A 70 2.87 -5.35 -9.53
CA LYS A 70 3.50 -6.68 -9.50
C LYS A 70 5.04 -6.60 -9.55
N GLU A 71 5.60 -5.66 -10.30
CA GLU A 71 7.04 -5.42 -10.34
C GLU A 71 7.55 -4.94 -8.98
N ARG A 72 6.84 -3.98 -8.34
CA ARG A 72 7.16 -3.52 -6.98
C ARG A 72 7.21 -4.66 -5.98
N ALA A 73 6.19 -5.51 -6.01
CA ALA A 73 6.12 -6.66 -5.12
C ALA A 73 7.29 -7.63 -5.38
N LYS A 74 7.64 -7.92 -6.63
CA LYS A 74 8.79 -8.77 -6.98
C LYS A 74 10.11 -8.20 -6.46
N GLU A 75 10.33 -6.89 -6.64
CA GLU A 75 11.53 -6.23 -6.12
C GLU A 75 11.61 -6.31 -4.59
N ALA A 76 10.48 -6.11 -3.89
CA ALA A 76 10.45 -6.23 -2.44
C ALA A 76 10.89 -7.63 -1.98
N PHE A 77 10.35 -8.68 -2.58
CA PHE A 77 10.77 -10.06 -2.26
C PHE A 77 12.23 -10.31 -2.63
N ARG A 78 12.70 -9.83 -3.78
CA ARG A 78 14.08 -10.02 -4.24
C ARG A 78 15.10 -9.51 -3.24
N TYR A 79 14.86 -8.33 -2.64
CA TYR A 79 15.77 -7.77 -1.64
C TYR A 79 15.58 -8.40 -0.25
N ALA A 80 14.37 -8.72 0.15
CA ALA A 80 14.13 -9.40 1.40
C ALA A 80 14.77 -10.81 1.42
N GLU A 81 14.74 -11.53 0.31
CA GLU A 81 15.45 -12.82 0.14
C GLU A 81 16.98 -12.68 0.26
N GLN A 82 17.52 -11.47 0.11
CA GLN A 82 18.94 -11.14 0.35
C GLN A 82 19.24 -10.74 1.80
N GLY A 83 18.28 -10.83 2.71
CA GLY A 83 18.43 -10.45 4.12
C GLY A 83 18.23 -8.97 4.40
N LYS A 84 17.61 -8.20 3.48
CA LYS A 84 17.37 -6.77 3.63
C LYS A 84 16.02 -6.48 4.30
N THR A 85 15.98 -5.39 5.05
CA THR A 85 14.70 -4.78 5.50
C THR A 85 14.18 -3.91 4.37
N VAL A 86 13.01 -4.26 3.83
CA VAL A 86 12.40 -3.59 2.68
C VAL A 86 11.11 -2.91 3.10
N CYS A 87 10.99 -1.60 2.87
CA CYS A 87 9.75 -0.85 3.06
C CYS A 87 9.05 -0.66 1.70
N VAL A 88 7.84 -1.20 1.57
CA VAL A 88 6.97 -0.96 0.40
C VAL A 88 6.00 0.14 0.76
N ILE A 89 6.17 1.33 0.18
CA ILE A 89 5.31 2.48 0.46
C ILE A 89 4.05 2.46 -0.40
N SER A 90 2.93 2.83 0.24
CA SER A 90 1.60 2.93 -0.38
C SER A 90 0.95 4.24 0.06
N SER A 91 0.32 4.98 -0.84
CA SER A 91 -0.43 6.18 -0.41
C SER A 91 -1.66 5.80 0.40
N GLY A 92 -2.10 6.66 1.28
CA GLY A 92 -3.19 6.38 2.20
C GLY A 92 -2.84 5.24 3.15
N ASP A 93 -3.70 4.26 3.24
CA ASP A 93 -3.53 3.02 4.00
C ASP A 93 -3.00 1.90 3.10
N ALA A 94 -2.08 1.07 3.62
CA ALA A 94 -1.46 0.00 2.86
C ALA A 94 -2.43 -1.16 2.52
N GLY A 95 -3.50 -1.34 3.29
CA GLY A 95 -4.50 -2.39 3.12
C GLY A 95 -5.73 -1.95 2.32
N ILE A 96 -6.03 -0.64 2.26
CA ILE A 96 -7.21 -0.12 1.57
C ILE A 96 -6.83 0.29 0.14
N TYR A 97 -7.08 -0.62 -0.81
CA TYR A 97 -6.67 -0.49 -2.22
C TYR A 97 -5.17 -0.22 -2.40
N GLY A 98 -4.36 -0.59 -1.39
CA GLY A 98 -2.92 -0.41 -1.35
C GLY A 98 -2.15 -1.68 -1.72
N MET A 99 -0.86 -1.72 -1.39
CA MET A 99 0.06 -2.79 -1.78
C MET A 99 -0.04 -4.06 -0.92
N ALA A 100 -0.58 -3.98 0.30
CA ALA A 100 -0.54 -5.10 1.24
C ALA A 100 -1.23 -6.38 0.72
N PRO A 101 -2.43 -6.34 0.11
CA PRO A 101 -3.05 -7.54 -0.43
C PRO A 101 -2.18 -8.24 -1.48
N LEU A 102 -1.57 -7.48 -2.38
CA LEU A 102 -0.72 -8.02 -3.44
C LEU A 102 0.58 -8.66 -2.89
N ILE A 103 1.16 -8.07 -1.85
CA ILE A 103 2.35 -8.63 -1.17
C ILE A 103 2.00 -9.97 -0.52
N TYR A 104 0.84 -10.09 0.16
CA TYR A 104 0.39 -11.36 0.73
C TYR A 104 0.05 -12.40 -0.33
N GLU A 105 -0.58 -12.01 -1.43
CA GLU A 105 -0.85 -12.89 -2.57
C GLU A 105 0.45 -13.46 -3.14
N MET A 106 1.44 -12.61 -3.39
CA MET A 106 2.75 -13.02 -3.88
C MET A 106 3.51 -13.89 -2.89
N LYS A 107 3.42 -13.62 -1.57
CA LYS A 107 3.98 -14.49 -0.54
C LYS A 107 3.43 -15.91 -0.67
N LYS A 108 2.11 -16.03 -0.84
CA LYS A 108 1.43 -17.32 -1.00
C LYS A 108 1.86 -18.01 -2.30
N GLU A 109 1.89 -17.30 -3.43
CA GLU A 109 2.32 -17.84 -4.72
C GLU A 109 3.77 -18.36 -4.68
N LYS A 110 4.67 -17.61 -4.05
CA LYS A 110 6.09 -17.98 -3.92
C LYS A 110 6.36 -19.00 -2.81
N GLN A 111 5.38 -19.32 -1.99
CA GLN A 111 5.56 -20.11 -0.76
C GLN A 111 6.70 -19.56 0.13
N SER A 112 6.82 -18.23 0.16
CA SER A 112 7.92 -17.53 0.83
C SER A 112 7.77 -17.53 2.35
N SER A 113 8.88 -17.76 3.07
CA SER A 113 8.95 -17.63 4.53
C SER A 113 9.23 -16.20 5.01
N ILE A 114 9.44 -15.24 4.09
CA ILE A 114 9.71 -13.83 4.43
C ILE A 114 8.62 -13.28 5.35
N GLU A 115 9.04 -12.66 6.44
CA GLU A 115 8.14 -11.96 7.35
C GLU A 115 7.54 -10.72 6.66
N ILE A 116 6.24 -10.52 6.82
CA ILE A 116 5.53 -9.34 6.32
C ILE A 116 4.88 -8.64 7.49
N GLU A 117 5.19 -7.37 7.64
CA GLU A 117 4.55 -6.46 8.57
C GLU A 117 3.75 -5.42 7.79
N VAL A 118 2.52 -5.13 8.21
CA VAL A 118 1.70 -4.07 7.59
C VAL A 118 1.49 -2.96 8.60
N LEU A 119 1.94 -1.77 8.24
CA LEU A 119 1.74 -0.56 9.02
C LEU A 119 0.62 0.27 8.39
N PRO A 120 -0.50 0.47 9.09
CA PRO A 120 -1.61 1.25 8.58
C PRO A 120 -1.24 2.72 8.40
N GLY A 121 -1.92 3.37 7.47
CA GLY A 121 -1.84 4.81 7.27
C GLY A 121 -3.21 5.46 7.26
N ILE A 122 -3.27 6.76 7.34
CA ILE A 122 -4.52 7.52 7.22
C ILE A 122 -4.99 7.44 5.77
N SER A 123 -6.17 6.86 5.54
CA SER A 123 -6.75 6.76 4.21
C SER A 123 -7.28 8.09 3.70
N ALA A 124 -7.28 8.27 2.38
CA ALA A 124 -7.81 9.47 1.74
C ALA A 124 -9.27 9.77 2.12
N PHE A 125 -10.11 8.73 2.28
CA PHE A 125 -11.51 8.93 2.69
C PHE A 125 -11.64 9.49 4.12
N GLN A 126 -10.75 9.10 5.03
CA GLN A 126 -10.74 9.63 6.41
C GLN A 126 -10.36 11.12 6.42
N LYS A 127 -9.33 11.50 5.65
CA LYS A 127 -8.94 12.91 5.51
C LYS A 127 -10.05 13.73 4.84
N ALA A 128 -10.66 13.20 3.78
CA ALA A 128 -11.80 13.85 3.11
C ALA A 128 -12.98 14.02 4.06
N ALA A 129 -13.33 12.99 4.82
CA ALA A 129 -14.42 13.07 5.81
C ALA A 129 -14.15 14.12 6.88
N ALA A 130 -12.92 14.23 7.39
CA ALA A 130 -12.55 15.27 8.36
C ALA A 130 -12.75 16.68 7.80
N LEU A 131 -12.47 16.89 6.51
CA LEU A 131 -12.66 18.18 5.83
C LEU A 131 -14.14 18.49 5.51
N LEU A 132 -14.98 17.46 5.38
CA LEU A 132 -16.39 17.57 5.00
C LEU A 132 -17.35 17.58 6.20
N GLY A 133 -16.87 17.75 7.42
CA GLY A 133 -17.70 17.77 8.61
C GLY A 133 -18.02 16.38 9.18
N ALA A 134 -17.11 15.42 9.00
CA ALA A 134 -17.16 14.07 9.56
C ALA A 134 -18.43 13.27 9.20
N PRO A 135 -18.83 13.15 7.91
CA PRO A 135 -20.07 12.48 7.49
C PRO A 135 -20.06 10.96 7.78
N ILE A 136 -18.92 10.36 8.09
CA ILE A 136 -18.75 8.93 8.40
C ILE A 136 -18.96 8.61 9.91
N GLY A 137 -19.71 9.44 10.62
CA GLY A 137 -20.03 9.24 12.04
C GLY A 137 -20.98 8.07 12.32
N HIS A 138 -21.60 7.51 11.29
CA HIS A 138 -22.43 6.31 11.31
C HIS A 138 -21.87 5.25 10.39
N ASP A 139 -22.70 4.26 10.04
CA ASP A 139 -22.28 3.18 9.15
C ASP A 139 -21.88 3.71 7.76
N PHE A 140 -20.78 3.23 7.28
CA PHE A 140 -20.22 3.63 6.00
C PHE A 140 -19.62 2.46 5.24
N CYS A 141 -19.45 2.63 3.95
CA CYS A 141 -18.75 1.66 3.12
C CYS A 141 -17.78 2.34 2.15
N ILE A 142 -16.84 1.55 1.62
CA ILE A 142 -15.83 1.99 0.65
C ILE A 142 -16.01 1.14 -0.61
N ILE A 143 -16.22 1.81 -1.75
CA ILE A 143 -16.41 1.14 -3.04
C ILE A 143 -15.43 1.69 -4.07
N SER A 144 -14.70 0.80 -4.72
CA SER A 144 -13.88 1.16 -5.88
C SER A 144 -14.66 0.96 -7.17
N LEU A 145 -14.67 1.98 -8.03
CA LEU A 145 -15.24 1.89 -9.38
C LEU A 145 -14.25 1.31 -10.40
N SER A 146 -13.10 0.82 -9.98
CA SER A 146 -12.16 0.17 -10.89
C SER A 146 -12.69 -1.20 -11.33
N ASP A 147 -12.92 -1.33 -12.63
CA ASP A 147 -13.39 -2.54 -13.30
C ASP A 147 -12.26 -3.43 -13.86
N LEU A 148 -11.01 -3.11 -13.53
CA LEU A 148 -9.83 -3.88 -13.98
C LEU A 148 -9.81 -5.32 -13.44
N MET A 149 -10.26 -5.52 -12.20
CA MET A 149 -10.26 -6.82 -11.54
C MET A 149 -11.64 -7.24 -11.02
N THR A 150 -12.62 -6.34 -11.08
CA THR A 150 -13.99 -6.58 -10.61
C THR A 150 -14.95 -6.22 -11.73
N PRO A 151 -15.79 -7.15 -12.22
CA PRO A 151 -16.76 -6.86 -13.27
C PRO A 151 -17.74 -5.76 -12.85
N TRP A 152 -18.15 -4.92 -13.79
CA TRP A 152 -19.00 -3.76 -13.52
C TRP A 152 -20.34 -4.12 -12.86
N ASP A 153 -20.97 -5.20 -13.30
CA ASP A 153 -22.23 -5.68 -12.71
C ASP A 153 -22.13 -5.95 -11.19
N ARG A 154 -20.96 -6.38 -10.73
CA ARG A 154 -20.69 -6.56 -9.30
C ARG A 154 -20.48 -5.23 -8.58
N ILE A 155 -19.82 -4.26 -9.22
CA ILE A 155 -19.64 -2.91 -8.68
C ILE A 155 -21.01 -2.23 -8.54
N GLU A 156 -21.84 -2.29 -9.58
CA GLU A 156 -23.20 -1.74 -9.61
C GLU A 156 -24.07 -2.32 -8.49
N LYS A 157 -24.05 -3.64 -8.30
CA LYS A 157 -24.77 -4.29 -7.18
C LYS A 157 -24.32 -3.78 -5.82
N ARG A 158 -23.03 -3.50 -5.62
CA ARG A 158 -22.52 -2.93 -4.37
C ARG A 158 -23.02 -1.50 -4.15
N ILE A 159 -23.05 -0.68 -5.21
CA ILE A 159 -23.58 0.68 -5.15
C ILE A 159 -25.06 0.68 -4.79
N ILE A 160 -25.86 -0.15 -5.45
CA ILE A 160 -27.30 -0.29 -5.18
C ILE A 160 -27.53 -0.75 -3.75
N ALA A 161 -26.78 -1.73 -3.27
CA ALA A 161 -26.89 -2.23 -1.90
C ALA A 161 -26.52 -1.16 -0.86
N ALA A 162 -25.45 -0.41 -1.09
CA ALA A 162 -25.06 0.69 -0.22
C ALA A 162 -26.11 1.80 -0.16
N ALA A 163 -26.64 2.18 -1.31
CA ALA A 163 -27.70 3.19 -1.40
C ALA A 163 -29.01 2.74 -0.76
N SER A 164 -29.41 1.48 -0.95
CA SER A 164 -30.64 0.94 -0.37
C SER A 164 -30.57 0.77 1.15
N ALA A 165 -29.37 0.63 1.70
CA ALA A 165 -29.10 0.53 3.14
C ALA A 165 -28.70 1.86 3.77
N ASP A 166 -28.77 2.97 3.02
CA ASP A 166 -28.42 4.33 3.46
C ASP A 166 -27.00 4.48 4.02
N PHE A 167 -26.03 3.73 3.48
CA PHE A 167 -24.63 3.87 3.86
C PHE A 167 -24.00 5.15 3.30
N VAL A 168 -23.30 5.87 4.15
CA VAL A 168 -22.33 6.87 3.65
C VAL A 168 -21.24 6.15 2.86
N THR A 169 -21.09 6.51 1.59
CA THR A 169 -20.21 5.76 0.69
C THR A 169 -19.01 6.58 0.21
N ALA A 170 -17.81 6.10 0.52
CA ALA A 170 -16.59 6.63 -0.05
C ALA A 170 -16.27 5.94 -1.39
N ILE A 171 -16.26 6.69 -2.47
CA ILE A 171 -16.00 6.17 -3.82
C ILE A 171 -14.55 6.39 -4.19
N TYR A 172 -13.85 5.29 -4.50
CA TYR A 172 -12.47 5.26 -4.98
C TYR A 172 -12.41 4.99 -6.46
N ASN A 173 -11.33 5.45 -7.10
CA ASN A 173 -11.07 5.27 -8.53
C ASN A 173 -12.26 5.70 -9.41
N PRO A 174 -12.83 6.89 -9.21
CA PRO A 174 -14.07 7.30 -9.86
C PRO A 174 -13.92 7.40 -11.38
N LYS A 175 -12.71 7.70 -11.88
CA LYS A 175 -12.42 7.77 -13.31
C LYS A 175 -10.97 7.39 -13.63
N SER A 176 -10.73 7.02 -14.88
CA SER A 176 -9.40 6.85 -15.47
C SER A 176 -9.40 7.38 -16.90
N ASN A 177 -8.24 7.38 -17.57
CA ASN A 177 -8.12 7.86 -18.96
C ASN A 177 -9.05 7.15 -19.96
N GLY A 178 -9.41 5.90 -19.68
CA GLY A 178 -10.33 5.12 -20.53
C GLY A 178 -11.73 4.89 -19.92
N ARG A 179 -12.01 5.48 -18.73
CA ARG A 179 -13.22 5.20 -18.00
C ARG A 179 -13.67 6.45 -17.23
N TYR A 180 -14.73 7.09 -17.70
CA TYR A 180 -15.31 8.32 -17.15
C TYR A 180 -16.85 8.33 -17.16
N TRP A 181 -17.48 7.24 -17.63
CA TRP A 181 -18.92 7.12 -17.82
C TRP A 181 -19.68 6.66 -16.56
N GLN A 182 -18.95 6.31 -15.50
CA GLN A 182 -19.51 5.77 -14.25
C GLN A 182 -19.92 6.85 -13.24
N ILE A 183 -19.71 8.13 -13.56
CA ILE A 183 -20.05 9.29 -12.71
C ILE A 183 -20.95 10.22 -13.49
#